data_2e83d32fe736d73982196ad0f2fc48e8
#
_entry.id   2e83d32fe736d73982196ad0f2fc48e8
#
_cell.length_a   1.000
_cell.length_b   1.000
_cell.length_c   1.000
_cell.angle_alpha   90.00
_cell.angle_beta   90.00
_cell.angle_gamma   90.00
#
_symmetry.space_group_name_H-M   'P 1'
#
loop_
_entity.id
_entity.type
_entity.pdbx_description
1 polymer ?
#
loop_
_entity_poly.entity_id
_entity_poly.type
_entity_poly.pdbx_seq_one_letter_code
_entity_poly.pdbx_strand_id
1 'polypeptide(L)'
;MAAAGVGGLLSTPTLSAAQSRYDFSNPADNLQAFVKITGDLTGRETYQWSSGRVFGSTPGNLAEPLADFQACRKQQYLKVADGYRCLYRGIIIFFDLQSGDVLRVLDNPYTDKRNDVTHYRTQLSEYTITPQGYRGGITEIGESGVPRKAPFLLDWTVAGDDVWVSHDERLKYTRPDGGNVRIDNLLSQYHCQFGELDDTGLSSAGCDLSWRAELTWFPWMGMDGHPGHIFWGGMGRNYHEIDDLPDRLLTAVDALWPGALSQPLI
;
A
#
# COMPACT_ATOMS: atom_id res chain seq x y z
N MET A 1 -24.69 -38.47 46.78
CA MET A 1 -23.55 -37.59 46.52
C MET A 1 -23.93 -36.63 45.44
N ALA A 2 -24.19 -35.37 45.78
CA ALA A 2 -24.57 -34.33 44.83
C ALA A 2 -23.30 -33.54 44.47
N ALA A 3 -22.97 -33.47 43.18
CA ALA A 3 -21.89 -32.62 42.66
C ALA A 3 -22.46 -31.24 42.32
N ALA A 4 -22.03 -30.25 43.10
CA ALA A 4 -22.33 -28.85 42.81
C ALA A 4 -21.41 -28.35 41.71
N GLY A 5 -21.98 -28.01 40.53
CA GLY A 5 -21.27 -27.34 39.47
C GLY A 5 -21.16 -25.85 39.76
N VAL A 6 -19.94 -25.36 39.95
CA VAL A 6 -19.63 -23.93 40.02
C VAL A 6 -19.49 -23.39 38.62
N GLY A 7 -20.56 -22.84 38.09
CA GLY A 7 -20.57 -22.05 36.84
C GLY A 7 -20.04 -20.63 37.12
N GLY A 8 -18.75 -20.42 37.02
CA GLY A 8 -18.13 -19.10 37.00
C GLY A 8 -18.43 -18.42 35.65
N LEU A 9 -19.36 -17.49 35.62
CA LEU A 9 -19.51 -16.54 34.53
C LEU A 9 -18.26 -15.66 34.54
N LEU A 10 -17.32 -15.94 33.64
CA LEU A 10 -16.27 -14.98 33.25
C LEU A 10 -16.97 -13.82 32.56
N SER A 11 -17.28 -12.77 33.34
CA SER A 11 -17.60 -11.47 32.76
C SER A 11 -16.35 -10.97 32.01
N THR A 12 -16.34 -11.12 30.71
CA THR A 12 -15.40 -10.38 29.86
C THR A 12 -15.59 -8.89 30.18
N PRO A 13 -14.53 -8.16 30.56
CA PRO A 13 -14.63 -6.73 30.70
C PRO A 13 -14.96 -6.20 29.30
N THR A 14 -16.15 -5.68 29.12
CA THR A 14 -16.46 -4.75 28.04
C THR A 14 -15.58 -3.53 28.31
N LEU A 15 -14.39 -3.49 27.68
CA LEU A 15 -13.62 -2.27 27.54
C LEU A 15 -14.59 -1.27 26.86
N SER A 16 -14.97 -0.27 27.65
CA SER A 16 -15.64 0.90 27.09
C SER A 16 -14.67 1.45 26.03
N ALA A 17 -14.95 1.16 24.76
CA ALA A 17 -14.27 1.81 23.67
C ALA A 17 -14.42 3.30 23.91
N ALA A 18 -13.34 4.01 24.19
CA ALA A 18 -13.34 5.47 24.16
C ALA A 18 -14.03 5.86 22.86
N GLN A 19 -15.05 6.69 22.94
CA GLN A 19 -15.87 7.02 21.78
C GLN A 19 -14.99 7.82 20.84
N SER A 20 -14.56 7.22 19.72
CA SER A 20 -13.77 7.89 18.71
C SER A 20 -14.48 9.15 18.24
N ARG A 21 -13.71 10.20 17.95
CA ARG A 21 -14.21 11.38 17.26
C ARG A 21 -14.67 11.09 15.82
N TYR A 22 -14.20 9.97 15.26
CA TYR A 22 -14.59 9.51 13.93
C TYR A 22 -15.70 8.46 14.02
N ASP A 23 -16.78 8.70 13.31
CA ASP A 23 -17.77 7.67 13.00
C ASP A 23 -17.32 6.92 11.75
N PHE A 24 -16.70 5.76 11.92
CA PHE A 24 -16.23 4.96 10.80
C PHE A 24 -17.33 4.43 9.88
N SER A 25 -18.59 4.53 10.26
CA SER A 25 -19.73 4.26 9.37
C SER A 25 -20.10 5.47 8.51
N ASN A 26 -19.59 6.67 8.84
CA ASN A 26 -19.77 7.89 8.05
C ASN A 26 -18.65 8.01 7.01
N PRO A 27 -18.96 8.07 5.69
CA PRO A 27 -17.94 8.15 4.65
C PRO A 27 -17.00 9.36 4.75
N ALA A 28 -17.45 10.49 5.30
CA ALA A 28 -16.60 11.67 5.44
C ALA A 28 -15.59 11.51 6.58
N ASP A 29 -16.01 10.94 7.70
CA ASP A 29 -15.12 10.65 8.83
C ASP A 29 -14.16 9.53 8.49
N ASN A 30 -14.63 8.48 7.80
CA ASN A 30 -13.84 7.38 7.30
C ASN A 30 -12.70 7.89 6.38
N LEU A 31 -13.04 8.77 5.44
CA LEU A 31 -12.07 9.41 4.56
C LEU A 31 -11.06 10.27 5.33
N GLN A 32 -11.51 11.08 6.27
CA GLN A 32 -10.62 11.95 7.05
C GLN A 32 -9.66 11.13 7.91
N ALA A 33 -10.15 10.08 8.57
CA ALA A 33 -9.33 9.15 9.34
C ALA A 33 -8.29 8.45 8.45
N PHE A 34 -8.68 7.98 7.28
CA PHE A 34 -7.78 7.36 6.31
C PHE A 34 -6.66 8.32 5.85
N VAL A 35 -6.99 9.57 5.53
CA VAL A 35 -5.98 10.57 5.15
C VAL A 35 -5.03 10.87 6.31
N LYS A 36 -5.54 10.89 7.55
CA LYS A 36 -4.70 11.12 8.73
C LYS A 36 -3.71 9.98 8.98
N ILE A 37 -4.09 8.72 8.70
CA ILE A 37 -3.20 7.56 8.84
C ILE A 37 -2.21 7.49 7.68
N THR A 38 -2.67 7.66 6.44
CA THR A 38 -1.83 7.43 5.26
C THR A 38 -1.02 8.64 4.83
N GLY A 39 -1.33 9.83 5.38
CA GLY A 39 -0.69 11.08 4.98
C GLY A 39 -0.75 12.15 6.07
N ASP A 40 -1.12 13.37 5.68
CA ASP A 40 -1.20 14.53 6.57
C ASP A 40 -2.40 15.42 6.19
N LEU A 41 -3.23 15.77 7.17
CA LEU A 41 -4.45 16.58 6.97
C LEU A 41 -4.17 18.04 6.61
N THR A 42 -2.94 18.54 6.87
CA THR A 42 -2.53 19.91 6.52
C THR A 42 -2.01 20.03 5.09
N GLY A 43 -1.85 18.89 4.40
CA GLY A 43 -1.29 18.87 3.07
C GLY A 43 0.23 18.87 3.03
N ARG A 44 0.90 18.48 4.11
CA ARG A 44 2.33 18.22 4.11
C ARG A 44 2.65 16.99 3.26
N GLU A 45 3.79 16.99 2.58
CA GLU A 45 4.30 15.80 1.90
C GLU A 45 4.65 14.71 2.91
N THR A 46 4.36 13.46 2.58
CA THR A 46 4.70 12.28 3.38
C THR A 46 5.32 11.21 2.50
N TYR A 47 6.08 10.31 3.11
CA TYR A 47 6.81 9.24 2.44
C TYR A 47 6.35 7.90 3.00
N GLN A 48 5.59 7.16 2.22
CA GLN A 48 5.19 5.79 2.57
C GLN A 48 6.25 4.83 2.05
N TRP A 49 7.09 4.36 2.95
CA TRP A 49 8.12 3.37 2.63
C TRP A 49 7.67 1.97 2.96
N SER A 50 8.10 1.01 2.17
CA SER A 50 7.98 -0.42 2.47
C SER A 50 9.12 -1.23 1.90
N SER A 51 9.36 -2.38 2.52
CA SER A 51 10.37 -3.37 2.11
C SER A 51 9.77 -4.77 2.20
N GLY A 52 10.20 -5.65 1.32
CA GLY A 52 9.71 -7.01 1.30
C GLY A 52 10.35 -7.84 0.18
N ARG A 53 9.64 -8.88 -0.24
CA ARG A 53 10.15 -9.87 -1.19
C ARG A 53 9.17 -10.15 -2.32
N VAL A 54 9.73 -10.38 -3.49
CA VAL A 54 9.01 -10.82 -4.70
C VAL A 54 9.20 -12.31 -4.86
N PHE A 55 8.10 -13.00 -5.13
CA PHE A 55 8.08 -14.42 -5.45
C PHE A 55 7.43 -14.64 -6.82
N GLY A 56 7.94 -15.61 -7.56
CA GLY A 56 7.23 -16.18 -8.70
C GLY A 56 6.49 -17.44 -8.28
N SER A 57 5.32 -17.67 -8.85
CA SER A 57 4.52 -18.86 -8.59
C SER A 57 4.02 -19.45 -9.91
N THR A 58 4.19 -20.75 -10.08
CA THR A 58 3.66 -21.51 -11.22
C THR A 58 2.75 -22.62 -10.71
N PRO A 59 1.72 -23.03 -11.48
CA PRO A 59 0.79 -24.06 -11.05
C PRO A 59 1.49 -25.37 -10.62
N GLY A 60 1.15 -25.85 -9.42
CA GLY A 60 1.69 -27.10 -8.88
C GLY A 60 3.08 -26.99 -8.23
N ASN A 61 3.71 -25.83 -8.23
CA ASN A 61 5.01 -25.60 -7.60
C ASN A 61 4.90 -24.64 -6.41
N LEU A 62 5.86 -24.72 -5.51
CA LEU A 62 6.02 -23.72 -4.44
C LEU A 62 6.47 -22.40 -5.07
N ALA A 63 6.06 -21.30 -4.42
CA ALA A 63 6.54 -19.99 -4.83
C ALA A 63 8.04 -19.85 -4.56
N GLU A 64 8.78 -19.34 -5.54
CA GLU A 64 10.22 -19.14 -5.47
C GLU A 64 10.57 -17.66 -5.27
N PRO A 65 11.49 -17.33 -4.35
CA PRO A 65 11.93 -15.97 -4.17
C PRO A 65 12.76 -15.51 -5.38
N LEU A 66 12.44 -14.32 -5.90
CA LEU A 66 13.10 -13.75 -7.08
C LEU A 66 13.98 -12.55 -6.76
N ALA A 67 13.52 -11.70 -5.85
CA ALA A 67 14.22 -10.49 -5.45
C ALA A 67 13.67 -9.95 -4.13
N ASP A 68 14.49 -9.22 -3.39
CA ASP A 68 13.98 -8.30 -2.39
C ASP A 68 13.61 -6.98 -3.07
N PHE A 69 12.79 -6.15 -2.43
CA PHE A 69 12.48 -4.81 -2.92
C PHE A 69 12.39 -3.80 -1.79
N GLN A 70 12.59 -2.54 -2.17
CA GLN A 70 12.14 -1.40 -1.39
C GLN A 70 11.29 -0.49 -2.29
N ALA A 71 10.23 0.03 -1.71
CA ALA A 71 9.33 0.96 -2.36
C ALA A 71 9.17 2.21 -1.51
N CYS A 72 9.01 3.34 -2.17
CA CYS A 72 8.66 4.60 -1.53
C CYS A 72 7.62 5.31 -2.38
N ARG A 73 6.52 5.70 -1.75
CA ARG A 73 5.51 6.57 -2.33
C ARG A 73 5.58 7.92 -1.62
N LYS A 74 6.10 8.92 -2.31
CA LYS A 74 5.97 10.32 -1.90
C LYS A 74 4.57 10.79 -2.25
N GLN A 75 3.82 11.32 -1.29
CA GLN A 75 2.43 11.71 -1.50
C GLN A 75 2.06 12.96 -0.71
N GLN A 76 0.98 13.62 -1.15
CA GLN A 76 0.43 14.83 -0.55
C GLN A 76 -1.09 14.84 -0.72
N TYR A 77 -1.82 15.05 0.35
CA TYR A 77 -3.28 15.17 0.33
C TYR A 77 -3.69 16.64 0.50
N LEU A 78 -4.17 17.24 -0.56
CA LEU A 78 -4.65 18.62 -0.56
C LEU A 78 -6.16 18.65 -0.36
N LYS A 79 -6.61 19.37 0.67
CA LYS A 79 -8.04 19.53 0.94
C LYS A 79 -8.71 20.25 -0.23
N VAL A 80 -9.81 19.70 -0.73
CA VAL A 80 -10.68 20.29 -1.74
C VAL A 80 -12.11 20.38 -1.21
N ALA A 81 -13.03 20.99 -1.96
CA ALA A 81 -14.38 21.28 -1.49
C ALA A 81 -15.14 20.05 -0.95
N ASP A 82 -14.97 18.89 -1.59
CA ASP A 82 -15.73 17.67 -1.28
C ASP A 82 -14.84 16.48 -0.89
N GLY A 83 -13.54 16.69 -0.57
CA GLY A 83 -12.62 15.61 -0.21
C GLY A 83 -11.17 16.01 -0.20
N TYR A 84 -10.32 15.14 -0.75
CA TYR A 84 -8.88 15.35 -0.85
C TYR A 84 -8.37 15.00 -2.23
N ARG A 85 -7.58 15.89 -2.82
CA ARG A 85 -6.77 15.62 -4.00
C ARG A 85 -5.44 15.03 -3.54
N CYS A 86 -5.15 13.81 -3.94
CA CYS A 86 -3.87 13.15 -3.67
C CYS A 86 -2.95 13.31 -4.87
N LEU A 87 -1.79 13.91 -4.65
CA LEU A 87 -0.67 13.94 -5.57
C LEU A 87 0.36 12.91 -5.11
N TYR A 88 0.94 12.14 -6.03
CA TYR A 88 1.95 11.16 -5.64
C TYR A 88 2.94 10.81 -6.74
N ARG A 89 4.11 10.34 -6.32
CA ARG A 89 5.11 9.62 -7.11
C ARG A 89 5.52 8.36 -6.39
N GLY A 90 5.75 7.29 -7.12
CA GLY A 90 6.20 6.02 -6.57
C GLY A 90 7.55 5.58 -7.14
N ILE A 91 8.34 4.94 -6.32
CA ILE A 91 9.62 4.32 -6.67
C ILE A 91 9.59 2.90 -6.15
N ILE A 92 10.05 1.93 -6.97
CA ILE A 92 10.27 0.54 -6.55
C ILE A 92 11.62 0.11 -7.10
N ILE A 93 12.49 -0.34 -6.22
CA ILE A 93 13.83 -0.83 -6.54
C ILE A 93 13.93 -2.28 -6.09
N PHE A 94 14.40 -3.15 -6.99
CA PHE A 94 14.66 -4.55 -6.70
C PHE A 94 16.12 -4.76 -6.33
N PHE A 95 16.35 -5.70 -5.42
CA PHE A 95 17.66 -6.03 -4.88
C PHE A 95 17.91 -7.52 -5.00
N ASP A 96 19.16 -7.86 -5.24
CA ASP A 96 19.62 -9.25 -5.28
C ASP A 96 19.48 -9.92 -3.91
N LEU A 97 19.01 -11.16 -3.91
CA LEU A 97 18.74 -11.93 -2.69
C LEU A 97 20.01 -12.30 -1.90
N GLN A 98 21.13 -12.42 -2.58
CA GLN A 98 22.38 -12.90 -1.99
C GLN A 98 23.30 -11.74 -1.62
N SER A 99 23.57 -10.84 -2.56
CA SER A 99 24.48 -9.71 -2.33
C SER A 99 23.79 -8.54 -1.63
N GLY A 100 22.47 -8.39 -1.81
CA GLY A 100 21.74 -7.23 -1.33
C GLY A 100 21.95 -5.98 -2.17
N ASP A 101 22.68 -6.05 -3.28
CA ASP A 101 22.89 -4.95 -4.20
C ASP A 101 21.66 -4.69 -5.08
N VAL A 102 21.64 -3.53 -5.75
CA VAL A 102 20.60 -3.23 -6.75
C VAL A 102 20.65 -4.29 -7.86
N LEU A 103 19.55 -5.03 -8.03
CA LEU A 103 19.43 -6.11 -8.99
C LEU A 103 19.38 -5.56 -10.41
N ARG A 104 20.41 -5.79 -11.22
CA ARG A 104 20.49 -5.34 -12.61
C ARG A 104 19.99 -6.38 -13.60
N VAL A 105 20.25 -7.65 -13.31
CA VAL A 105 19.91 -8.79 -14.16
C VAL A 105 19.34 -9.89 -13.29
N LEU A 106 18.23 -10.47 -13.72
CA LEU A 106 17.65 -11.67 -13.11
C LEU A 106 17.97 -12.89 -13.98
N ASP A 107 18.62 -13.89 -13.42
CA ASP A 107 18.66 -15.24 -13.99
C ASP A 107 17.28 -15.87 -13.75
N ASN A 108 16.43 -15.88 -14.79
CA ASN A 108 15.02 -16.23 -14.65
C ASN A 108 14.86 -17.75 -14.45
N PRO A 109 14.41 -18.20 -13.27
CA PRO A 109 14.35 -19.63 -12.97
C PRO A 109 13.28 -20.40 -13.76
N TYR A 110 12.44 -19.69 -14.50
CA TYR A 110 11.33 -20.29 -15.26
C TYR A 110 11.60 -20.42 -16.75
N THR A 111 12.64 -19.74 -17.29
CA THR A 111 12.86 -19.65 -18.75
C THR A 111 14.31 -19.86 -19.18
N ASP A 112 15.22 -20.13 -18.28
CA ASP A 112 16.68 -20.21 -18.55
C ASP A 112 17.26 -18.95 -19.23
N LYS A 113 16.58 -17.81 -19.10
CA LYS A 113 16.99 -16.53 -19.69
C LYS A 113 17.50 -15.58 -18.63
N ARG A 114 18.42 -14.73 -19.06
CA ARG A 114 18.82 -13.56 -18.30
C ARG A 114 18.00 -12.37 -18.75
N ASN A 115 17.36 -11.70 -17.81
CA ASN A 115 16.48 -10.56 -18.07
C ASN A 115 17.03 -9.31 -17.39
N ASP A 116 17.18 -8.23 -18.14
CA ASP A 116 17.48 -6.93 -17.57
C ASP A 116 16.31 -6.47 -16.69
N VAL A 117 16.61 -6.13 -15.46
CA VAL A 117 15.57 -5.73 -14.47
C VAL A 117 15.20 -4.29 -14.66
N THR A 118 13.91 -4.05 -14.80
CA THR A 118 13.36 -2.70 -14.82
C THR A 118 12.87 -2.31 -13.44
N HIS A 119 13.52 -1.33 -12.82
CA HIS A 119 13.03 -0.65 -11.62
C HIS A 119 11.93 0.34 -12.01
N TYR A 120 11.01 0.61 -11.08
CA TYR A 120 9.86 1.45 -11.38
C TYR A 120 9.99 2.83 -10.74
N ARG A 121 9.72 3.84 -11.55
CA ARG A 121 9.53 5.22 -11.12
C ARG A 121 8.30 5.77 -11.83
N THR A 122 7.25 6.07 -11.07
CA THR A 122 6.04 6.68 -11.65
C THR A 122 6.24 8.17 -11.89
N GLN A 123 5.62 8.67 -12.94
CA GLN A 123 5.45 10.11 -13.13
C GLN A 123 4.52 10.66 -12.04
N LEU A 124 4.49 11.99 -11.90
CA LEU A 124 3.50 12.63 -11.05
C LEU A 124 2.11 12.17 -11.46
N SER A 125 1.41 11.59 -10.53
CA SER A 125 0.06 11.07 -10.69
C SER A 125 -0.86 11.71 -9.68
N GLU A 126 -2.15 11.78 -10.01
CA GLU A 126 -3.15 12.34 -9.11
C GLU A 126 -4.47 11.60 -9.17
N TYR A 127 -5.18 11.65 -8.07
CA TYR A 127 -6.58 11.26 -7.97
C TYR A 127 -7.25 12.08 -6.86
N THR A 128 -8.57 12.11 -6.87
CA THR A 128 -9.35 12.74 -5.79
C THR A 128 -10.13 11.67 -5.05
N ILE A 129 -10.13 11.72 -3.72
CA ILE A 129 -10.97 10.89 -2.87
C ILE A 129 -12.03 11.78 -2.26
N THR A 130 -13.28 11.34 -2.37
CA THR A 130 -14.44 11.99 -1.76
C THR A 130 -15.20 10.98 -0.91
N PRO A 131 -16.15 11.41 -0.07
CA PRO A 131 -17.04 10.48 0.62
C PRO A 131 -17.85 9.56 -0.31
N GLN A 132 -17.96 9.91 -1.61
CA GLN A 132 -18.64 9.10 -2.61
C GLN A 132 -17.68 8.16 -3.36
N GLY A 133 -16.38 8.13 -3.02
CA GLY A 133 -15.37 7.28 -3.62
C GLY A 133 -14.29 8.04 -4.38
N TYR A 134 -13.58 7.32 -5.25
CA TYR A 134 -12.46 7.84 -6.02
C TYR A 134 -12.90 8.52 -7.30
N ARG A 135 -12.15 9.55 -7.71
CA ARG A 135 -12.24 10.22 -9.01
C ARG A 135 -10.83 10.40 -9.58
N GLY A 136 -10.65 10.03 -10.84
CA GLY A 136 -9.35 10.11 -11.52
C GLY A 136 -8.40 8.97 -11.15
N GLY A 137 -7.37 8.80 -11.99
CA GLY A 137 -6.44 7.68 -11.87
C GLY A 137 -7.03 6.34 -12.32
N ILE A 138 -6.26 5.28 -12.16
CA ILE A 138 -6.69 3.92 -12.54
C ILE A 138 -7.80 3.37 -11.63
N THR A 139 -7.94 3.90 -10.42
CA THR A 139 -8.96 3.48 -9.45
C THR A 139 -10.37 3.95 -9.81
N GLU A 140 -10.50 4.90 -10.73
CA GLU A 140 -11.80 5.35 -11.23
C GLU A 140 -12.45 4.33 -12.18
N ILE A 141 -11.65 3.47 -12.79
CA ILE A 141 -12.08 2.51 -13.80
C ILE A 141 -12.26 1.14 -13.16
N GLY A 142 -13.52 0.72 -12.99
CA GLY A 142 -13.86 -0.64 -12.59
C GLY A 142 -13.54 -1.69 -13.68
N GLU A 143 -13.77 -2.97 -13.40
CA GLU A 143 -13.53 -4.08 -14.34
C GLU A 143 -14.21 -3.92 -15.71
N SER A 144 -15.31 -3.18 -15.77
CA SER A 144 -16.08 -2.91 -16.99
C SER A 144 -15.74 -1.59 -17.69
N GLY A 145 -14.73 -0.86 -17.22
CA GLY A 145 -14.46 0.50 -17.68
C GLY A 145 -15.44 1.55 -17.14
N VAL A 146 -16.36 1.16 -16.26
CA VAL A 146 -17.30 2.08 -15.61
C VAL A 146 -16.63 2.72 -14.40
N PRO A 147 -16.76 4.07 -14.21
CA PRO A 147 -16.24 4.74 -13.04
C PRO A 147 -16.70 4.09 -11.73
N ARG A 148 -15.78 3.84 -10.81
CA ARG A 148 -16.10 3.27 -9.51
C ARG A 148 -16.81 4.31 -8.66
N LYS A 149 -18.12 4.17 -8.53
CA LYS A 149 -18.95 4.96 -7.62
C LYS A 149 -19.40 4.09 -6.45
N ALA A 150 -18.76 4.25 -5.33
CA ALA A 150 -19.17 3.63 -4.08
C ALA A 150 -18.81 4.57 -2.95
N PRO A 151 -19.60 4.63 -1.86
CA PRO A 151 -19.19 5.42 -0.71
C PRO A 151 -17.83 4.97 -0.22
N PHE A 152 -16.99 5.93 0.19
CA PHE A 152 -15.68 5.65 0.73
C PHE A 152 -15.83 5.11 2.16
N LEU A 153 -15.99 3.80 2.26
CA LEU A 153 -16.10 3.08 3.51
C LEU A 153 -15.08 1.95 3.52
N LEU A 154 -14.09 2.08 4.37
CA LEU A 154 -13.09 1.05 4.63
C LEU A 154 -13.44 0.29 5.90
N ASP A 155 -12.95 -0.94 6.00
CA ASP A 155 -13.16 -1.78 7.17
C ASP A 155 -12.16 -1.41 8.27
N TRP A 156 -12.69 -0.88 9.38
CA TRP A 156 -11.94 -0.49 10.55
C TRP A 156 -12.10 -1.50 11.67
N THR A 157 -11.01 -1.84 12.32
CA THR A 157 -10.99 -2.67 13.52
C THR A 157 -10.27 -1.93 14.62
N VAL A 158 -10.95 -1.75 15.77
CA VAL A 158 -10.39 -1.15 16.97
C VAL A 158 -10.28 -2.22 18.05
N ALA A 159 -9.09 -2.41 18.60
CA ALA A 159 -8.85 -3.37 19.68
C ALA A 159 -7.87 -2.79 20.70
N GLY A 160 -8.42 -2.32 21.83
CA GLY A 160 -7.64 -1.57 22.81
C GLY A 160 -7.17 -0.24 22.23
N ASP A 161 -5.87 -0.01 22.29
CA ASP A 161 -5.25 1.21 21.75
C ASP A 161 -4.82 1.08 20.27
N ASP A 162 -5.08 -0.06 19.65
CA ASP A 162 -4.69 -0.33 18.29
C ASP A 162 -5.87 -0.13 17.31
N VAL A 163 -5.57 0.46 16.17
CA VAL A 163 -6.52 0.64 15.06
C VAL A 163 -5.92 0.09 13.79
N TRP A 164 -6.67 -0.78 13.12
CA TRP A 164 -6.33 -1.29 11.79
C TRP A 164 -7.40 -0.87 10.80
N VAL A 165 -6.97 -0.57 9.58
CA VAL A 165 -7.86 -0.38 8.45
C VAL A 165 -7.38 -1.16 7.24
N SER A 166 -8.29 -1.88 6.60
CA SER A 166 -8.03 -2.62 5.36
C SER A 166 -8.47 -1.80 4.16
N HIS A 167 -7.62 -1.75 3.15
CA HIS A 167 -7.92 -1.13 1.86
C HIS A 167 -7.52 -2.10 0.75
N ASP A 168 -8.51 -2.81 0.25
CA ASP A 168 -8.33 -3.85 -0.74
C ASP A 168 -8.77 -3.34 -2.11
N GLU A 169 -7.90 -3.49 -3.10
CA GLU A 169 -8.14 -3.04 -4.46
C GLU A 169 -7.95 -4.20 -5.44
N ARG A 170 -8.87 -4.32 -6.38
CA ARG A 170 -8.73 -5.18 -7.53
C ARG A 170 -8.74 -4.33 -8.79
N LEU A 171 -7.61 -4.28 -9.45
CA LEU A 171 -7.40 -3.50 -10.64
C LEU A 171 -7.35 -4.42 -11.86
N LYS A 172 -8.11 -4.08 -12.89
CA LYS A 172 -8.05 -4.75 -14.18
C LYS A 172 -7.90 -3.69 -15.26
N TYR A 173 -6.81 -3.73 -15.97
CA TYR A 173 -6.52 -2.74 -17.00
C TYR A 173 -5.74 -3.35 -18.16
N THR A 174 -5.90 -2.73 -19.33
CA THR A 174 -5.06 -3.02 -20.49
C THR A 174 -3.81 -2.18 -20.41
N ARG A 175 -2.66 -2.77 -20.64
CA ARG A 175 -1.39 -2.05 -20.65
C ARG A 175 -1.40 -0.96 -21.74
N PRO A 176 -0.75 0.19 -21.51
CA PRO A 176 -0.69 1.28 -22.49
C PRO A 176 -0.05 0.88 -23.83
N ASP A 177 0.80 -0.17 -23.81
CA ASP A 177 1.44 -0.72 -25.02
C ASP A 177 0.53 -1.68 -25.82
N GLY A 178 -0.74 -1.81 -25.45
CA GLY A 178 -1.69 -2.72 -26.08
C GLY A 178 -1.51 -4.21 -25.70
N GLY A 179 -0.70 -4.48 -24.69
CA GLY A 179 -0.45 -5.83 -24.21
C GLY A 179 -1.66 -6.48 -23.50
N ASN A 180 -1.44 -7.66 -22.92
CA ASN A 180 -2.48 -8.42 -22.25
C ASN A 180 -3.13 -7.64 -21.11
N VAL A 181 -4.39 -7.97 -20.83
CA VAL A 181 -5.12 -7.48 -19.66
C VAL A 181 -4.34 -7.86 -18.40
N ARG A 182 -4.04 -6.88 -17.58
CA ARG A 182 -3.41 -7.07 -16.29
C ARG A 182 -4.46 -7.06 -15.18
N ILE A 183 -4.30 -7.98 -14.24
CA ILE A 183 -5.10 -8.03 -13.02
C ILE A 183 -4.12 -7.91 -11.87
N ASP A 184 -4.32 -6.90 -11.05
CA ASP A 184 -3.58 -6.68 -9.82
C ASP A 184 -4.57 -6.75 -8.66
N ASN A 185 -4.35 -7.69 -7.74
CA ASN A 185 -5.05 -7.75 -6.46
C ASN A 185 -4.10 -7.18 -5.41
N LEU A 186 -4.46 -6.04 -4.85
CA LEU A 186 -3.68 -5.37 -3.80
C LEU A 186 -4.47 -5.38 -2.51
N LEU A 187 -3.91 -5.99 -1.49
CA LEU A 187 -4.45 -6.04 -0.14
C LEU A 187 -3.54 -5.20 0.76
N SER A 188 -4.04 -4.09 1.26
CA SER A 188 -3.29 -3.19 2.13
C SER A 188 -3.93 -3.11 3.50
N GLN A 189 -3.10 -3.15 4.54
CA GLN A 189 -3.51 -2.94 5.92
C GLN A 189 -2.64 -1.85 6.53
N TYR A 190 -3.29 -0.90 7.16
CA TYR A 190 -2.66 0.19 7.87
C TYR A 190 -2.98 0.06 9.35
N HIS A 191 -1.99 0.35 10.19
CA HIS A 191 -2.09 0.28 11.64
C HIS A 191 -1.62 1.58 12.26
N CYS A 192 -2.33 2.07 13.25
CA CYS A 192 -1.90 3.20 14.07
C CYS A 192 -2.40 3.05 15.51
N GLN A 193 -1.92 3.89 16.40
CA GLN A 193 -2.45 3.99 17.76
C GLN A 193 -3.72 4.82 17.79
N PHE A 194 -4.74 4.33 18.51
CA PHE A 194 -6.03 5.00 18.63
C PHE A 194 -5.89 6.42 19.18
N GLY A 195 -5.03 6.61 20.19
CA GLY A 195 -4.78 7.93 20.77
C GLY A 195 -4.25 8.95 19.76
N GLU A 196 -3.35 8.54 18.85
CA GLU A 196 -2.83 9.43 17.81
C GLU A 196 -3.87 9.73 16.73
N LEU A 197 -4.67 8.72 16.36
CA LEU A 197 -5.75 8.92 15.40
C LEU A 197 -6.78 9.91 15.93
N ASP A 198 -7.13 9.81 17.20
CA ASP A 198 -8.17 10.62 17.85
C ASP A 198 -7.66 12.00 18.29
N ASP A 199 -6.36 12.22 18.42
CA ASP A 199 -5.78 13.50 18.84
C ASP A 199 -6.01 14.59 17.79
N THR A 200 -6.73 15.65 18.18
CA THR A 200 -7.00 16.82 17.34
C THR A 200 -5.78 17.70 17.09
N GLY A 201 -4.74 17.60 17.93
CA GLY A 201 -3.49 18.35 17.79
C GLY A 201 -2.56 17.76 16.74
N LEU A 202 -2.79 16.49 16.32
CA LEU A 202 -1.99 15.81 15.32
C LEU A 202 -2.69 15.85 13.95
N SER A 203 -1.98 16.30 12.93
CA SER A 203 -2.44 16.29 11.54
C SER A 203 -2.19 14.97 10.82
N SER A 204 -1.32 14.13 11.37
CA SER A 204 -0.99 12.79 10.90
C SER A 204 -0.88 11.85 12.11
N ALA A 205 -1.31 10.60 11.98
CA ALA A 205 -1.04 9.53 12.93
C ALA A 205 0.19 8.73 12.46
N GLY A 206 0.95 8.17 13.41
CA GLY A 206 1.98 7.19 13.07
C GLY A 206 1.34 6.00 12.37
N CYS A 207 1.95 5.54 11.27
CA CYS A 207 1.36 4.47 10.48
C CYS A 207 2.37 3.40 10.15
N ASP A 208 2.12 2.20 10.64
CA ASP A 208 2.72 0.99 10.09
C ASP A 208 1.80 0.42 9.01
N LEU A 209 2.37 -0.12 7.95
CA LEU A 209 1.61 -0.74 6.88
C LEU A 209 2.13 -2.14 6.57
N SER A 210 1.23 -3.03 6.20
CA SER A 210 1.56 -4.25 5.49
C SER A 210 0.71 -4.33 4.22
N TRP A 211 1.30 -4.87 3.15
CA TRP A 211 0.55 -5.04 1.92
C TRP A 211 1.01 -6.28 1.18
N ARG A 212 0.14 -6.82 0.37
CA ARG A 212 0.40 -7.93 -0.54
C ARG A 212 -0.24 -7.64 -1.88
N ALA A 213 0.44 -8.03 -2.94
CA ALA A 213 -0.13 -7.96 -4.28
C ALA A 213 0.12 -9.27 -5.03
N GLU A 214 -0.88 -9.66 -5.80
CA GLU A 214 -0.81 -10.72 -6.78
C GLU A 214 -1.05 -10.11 -8.14
N LEU A 215 -0.11 -10.28 -9.06
CA LEU A 215 -0.14 -9.71 -10.39
C LEU A 215 0.45 -10.65 -11.43
N THR A 216 0.14 -10.38 -12.70
CA THR A 216 0.79 -11.06 -13.82
C THR A 216 2.30 -10.86 -13.76
N TRP A 217 3.05 -11.72 -14.47
CA TRP A 217 4.51 -11.60 -14.56
C TRP A 217 4.94 -10.18 -14.91
N PHE A 218 6.04 -9.71 -14.34
CA PHE A 218 6.59 -8.42 -14.73
C PHE A 218 6.96 -8.43 -16.23
N PRO A 219 6.66 -7.35 -16.96
CA PRO A 219 6.94 -7.28 -18.40
C PRO A 219 8.38 -7.60 -18.78
N TRP A 220 9.34 -7.12 -17.98
CA TRP A 220 10.76 -7.33 -18.21
C TRP A 220 11.20 -8.79 -18.01
N MET A 221 10.40 -9.65 -17.40
CA MET A 221 10.68 -11.08 -17.29
C MET A 221 10.45 -11.85 -18.60
N GLY A 222 9.76 -11.25 -19.59
CA GLY A 222 9.50 -11.88 -20.88
C GLY A 222 8.64 -13.15 -20.79
N MET A 223 7.75 -13.21 -19.80
CA MET A 223 6.91 -14.37 -19.48
C MET A 223 5.44 -14.20 -19.90
N ASP A 224 5.16 -13.36 -20.87
CA ASP A 224 3.79 -13.19 -21.37
C ASP A 224 3.26 -14.54 -21.90
N GLY A 225 2.09 -14.96 -21.37
CA GLY A 225 1.45 -16.23 -21.71
C GLY A 225 2.00 -17.44 -20.94
N HIS A 226 3.03 -17.33 -20.15
CA HIS A 226 3.44 -18.40 -19.24
C HIS A 226 2.43 -18.55 -18.09
N PRO A 227 2.09 -19.79 -17.72
CA PRO A 227 1.23 -20.02 -16.57
C PRO A 227 1.94 -19.56 -15.29
N GLY A 228 1.16 -18.98 -14.37
CA GLY A 228 1.67 -18.47 -13.12
C GLY A 228 1.58 -16.96 -13.00
N HIS A 229 2.16 -16.44 -11.93
CA HIS A 229 2.04 -15.03 -11.54
C HIS A 229 3.14 -14.61 -10.57
N ILE A 230 3.26 -13.32 -10.36
CA ILE A 230 4.05 -12.72 -9.29
C ILE A 230 3.19 -12.59 -8.04
N PHE A 231 3.75 -12.97 -6.92
CA PHE A 231 3.27 -12.67 -5.60
C PHE A 231 4.34 -11.87 -4.85
N TRP A 232 3.99 -10.74 -4.32
CA TRP A 232 4.90 -9.91 -3.55
C TRP A 232 4.20 -9.18 -2.43
N GLY A 233 4.97 -8.76 -1.42
CA GLY A 233 4.41 -8.01 -0.33
C GLY A 233 5.51 -7.48 0.58
N GLY A 234 5.16 -6.49 1.36
CA GLY A 234 6.08 -5.82 2.24
C GLY A 234 5.41 -5.26 3.48
N MET A 235 6.26 -4.88 4.40
CA MET A 235 5.92 -4.11 5.58
C MET A 235 6.63 -2.76 5.51
N GLY A 236 6.06 -1.75 6.13
CA GLY A 236 6.64 -0.41 6.10
C GLY A 236 5.95 0.54 7.04
N ARG A 237 6.22 1.81 6.84
CA ARG A 237 5.63 2.90 7.61
C ARG A 237 5.65 4.23 6.85
N ASN A 238 4.94 5.19 7.40
CA ASN A 238 4.98 6.56 6.91
C ASN A 238 6.08 7.37 7.61
N TYR A 239 6.75 8.22 6.83
CA TYR A 239 7.73 9.19 7.29
C TYR A 239 7.31 10.59 6.85
N HIS A 240 7.75 11.60 7.61
CA HIS A 240 7.47 13.00 7.31
C HIS A 240 8.66 13.71 6.68
N GLU A 241 9.87 13.20 6.90
CA GLU A 241 11.08 13.77 6.34
C GLU A 241 11.78 12.73 5.45
N ILE A 242 12.43 13.21 4.41
CA ILE A 242 13.18 12.35 3.49
C ILE A 242 14.38 11.69 4.19
N ASP A 243 15.00 12.42 5.13
CA ASP A 243 16.19 11.98 5.85
C ASP A 243 15.89 10.85 6.86
N ASP A 244 14.61 10.62 7.17
CA ASP A 244 14.16 9.50 8.02
C ASP A 244 14.03 8.18 7.23
N LEU A 245 14.07 8.24 5.89
CA LEU A 245 13.99 7.06 5.05
C LEU A 245 15.26 6.19 5.19
N PRO A 246 15.15 4.86 5.04
CA PRO A 246 16.31 3.98 5.16
C PRO A 246 17.43 4.32 4.16
N ASP A 247 18.67 4.39 4.65
CA ASP A 247 19.87 4.70 3.87
C ASP A 247 20.01 3.86 2.60
N ARG A 248 19.65 2.57 2.68
CA ARG A 248 19.70 1.67 1.53
C ARG A 248 18.80 2.14 0.40
N LEU A 249 17.59 2.62 0.71
CA LEU A 249 16.69 3.19 -0.28
C LEU A 249 17.28 4.47 -0.86
N LEU A 250 17.69 5.40 -0.01
CA LEU A 250 18.23 6.70 -0.42
C LEU A 250 19.43 6.54 -1.34
N THR A 251 20.38 5.68 -0.97
CA THR A 251 21.57 5.36 -1.79
C THR A 251 21.19 4.78 -3.15
N ALA A 252 20.25 3.83 -3.17
CA ALA A 252 19.83 3.19 -4.41
C ALA A 252 19.04 4.15 -5.31
N VAL A 253 18.20 5.01 -4.74
CA VAL A 253 17.47 6.04 -5.49
C VAL A 253 18.42 7.05 -6.09
N ASP A 254 19.41 7.53 -5.32
CA ASP A 254 20.37 8.50 -5.83
C ASP A 254 21.24 7.93 -6.94
N ALA A 255 21.63 6.67 -6.84
CA ALA A 255 22.38 5.98 -7.88
C ALA A 255 21.59 5.76 -9.19
N LEU A 256 20.27 5.54 -9.10
CA LEU A 256 19.41 5.27 -10.26
C LEU A 256 18.77 6.55 -10.82
N TRP A 257 18.34 7.45 -9.97
CA TRP A 257 17.57 8.65 -10.30
C TRP A 257 17.91 9.80 -9.34
N PRO A 258 19.08 10.45 -9.49
CA PRO A 258 19.50 11.51 -8.61
C PRO A 258 18.44 12.58 -8.38
N GLY A 259 18.17 12.90 -7.13
CA GLY A 259 17.19 13.92 -6.73
C GLY A 259 15.72 13.53 -6.92
N ALA A 260 15.38 12.27 -7.24
CA ALA A 260 14.00 11.88 -7.54
C ALA A 260 13.03 12.08 -6.37
N LEU A 261 13.47 11.83 -5.13
CA LEU A 261 12.65 12.01 -3.93
C LEU A 261 12.58 13.48 -3.49
N SER A 262 13.55 14.31 -3.86
CA SER A 262 13.58 15.74 -3.50
C SER A 262 12.70 16.60 -4.40
N GLN A 263 12.25 16.10 -5.57
CA GLN A 263 11.38 16.86 -6.46
C GLN A 263 10.03 17.12 -5.78
N PRO A 264 9.56 18.38 -5.69
CA PRO A 264 8.26 18.67 -5.10
C PRO A 264 7.12 18.04 -5.92
N LEU A 265 5.97 17.83 -5.27
CA LEU A 265 4.74 17.34 -5.93
C LEU A 265 3.95 18.49 -6.56
N ILE A 266 4.15 19.73 -6.10
CA ILE A 266 3.59 20.97 -6.65
C ILE A 266 4.71 21.96 -6.95
#